data_d5a35dd2a07257497985a9fd1509207e
#
_entry.id   d5a35dd2a07257497985a9fd1509207e
#
_cell.length_a   1.000
_cell.length_b   1.000
_cell.length_c   1.000
_cell.angle_alpha   90.00
_cell.angle_beta   90.00
_cell.angle_gamma   90.00
#
_symmetry.space_group_name_H-M   'P 1'
#
loop_
_entity.id
_entity.type
_entity.pdbx_description
1 polymer ?
#
loop_
_entity_poly.entity_id
_entity_poly.type
_entity_poly.pdbx_seq_one_letter_code
_entity_poly.pdbx_strand_id
1 'polypeptide(L)'
;MAKLKGEPLRGYLKTLFAVLSQGDAREESFYPALAQLFTDCAQDYGRTDVCITAQPKKTEGGNPDFRVWDGKQHIIGYIEAKRPGEENLQVISESEQLKRYRSTFPNLILTNFTEFRLGSIHVTCW
;
A
#
# COMPACT_ATOMS: atom_id res chain seq x y z
N MET A 1 10.11 -2.97 20.83
CA MET A 1 9.63 -2.83 19.44
C MET A 1 10.32 -1.64 18.78
N ALA A 2 10.91 -1.87 17.63
CA ALA A 2 11.58 -0.79 16.91
C ALA A 2 10.55 0.27 16.48
N LYS A 3 10.86 1.53 16.75
CA LYS A 3 10.04 2.64 16.29
C LYS A 3 10.30 2.87 14.82
N LEU A 4 9.24 3.07 14.04
CA LEU A 4 9.38 3.47 12.66
C LEU A 4 10.08 4.84 12.63
N LYS A 5 11.20 4.90 11.92
CA LYS A 5 11.91 6.18 11.75
C LYS A 5 11.07 7.08 10.86
N GLY A 6 11.00 8.37 11.18
CA GLY A 6 10.18 9.31 10.43
C GLY A 6 10.68 9.62 9.03
N GLU A 7 11.90 9.23 8.68
CA GLU A 7 12.53 9.57 7.40
C GLU A 7 11.87 8.95 6.18
N PRO A 8 11.53 7.63 6.15
CA PRO A 8 10.82 7.07 5.00
C PRO A 8 9.47 7.74 4.78
N LEU A 9 8.74 8.01 5.85
CA LEU A 9 7.43 8.64 5.77
C LEU A 9 7.53 10.08 5.29
N ARG A 10 8.51 10.83 5.79
CA ARG A 10 8.72 12.23 5.39
C ARG A 10 9.05 12.33 3.90
N GLY A 11 9.97 11.49 3.42
CA GLY A 11 10.31 11.43 2.00
C GLY A 11 9.13 11.04 1.13
N TYR A 12 8.34 10.08 1.60
CA TYR A 12 7.13 9.64 0.92
C TYR A 12 6.12 10.79 0.78
N LEU A 13 5.82 11.50 1.86
CA LEU A 13 4.86 12.62 1.82
C LEU A 13 5.33 13.73 0.90
N LYS A 14 6.63 14.03 0.92
CA LYS A 14 7.21 15.03 0.03
C LYS A 14 7.00 14.65 -1.44
N THR A 15 7.29 13.40 -1.80
CA THR A 15 7.09 12.90 -3.16
C THR A 15 5.61 12.88 -3.54
N LEU A 16 4.76 12.43 -2.62
CA LEU A 16 3.31 12.39 -2.84
C LEU A 16 2.76 13.78 -3.19
N PHE A 17 3.11 14.77 -2.38
CA PHE A 17 2.64 16.15 -2.60
C PHE A 17 3.22 16.76 -3.88
N ALA A 18 4.47 16.41 -4.24
CA ALA A 18 5.06 16.87 -5.49
C ALA A 18 4.28 16.34 -6.70
N VAL A 19 3.90 15.07 -6.69
CA VAL A 19 3.10 14.48 -7.76
C VAL A 19 1.70 15.10 -7.80
N LEU A 20 1.07 15.28 -6.64
CA LEU A 20 -0.26 15.92 -6.55
C LEU A 20 -0.24 17.33 -7.12
N SER A 21 0.83 18.10 -6.87
CA SER A 21 0.91 19.50 -7.30
C SER A 21 1.05 19.67 -8.82
N GLN A 22 1.42 18.59 -9.54
CA GLN A 22 1.49 18.63 -11.01
C GLN A 22 0.11 18.74 -11.65
N GLY A 23 -0.93 18.28 -10.97
CA GLY A 23 -2.31 18.46 -11.42
C GLY A 23 -2.78 17.50 -12.50
N ASP A 24 -1.91 16.63 -13.01
CA ASP A 24 -2.23 15.67 -14.08
C ASP A 24 -2.09 14.21 -13.66
N ALA A 25 -1.92 13.96 -12.36
CA ALA A 25 -1.66 12.62 -11.86
C ALA A 25 -2.92 11.74 -11.85
N ARG A 26 -2.74 10.48 -12.19
CA ARG A 26 -3.71 9.42 -12.00
C ARG A 26 -3.33 8.61 -10.77
N GLU A 27 -4.18 7.66 -10.39
CA GLU A 27 -3.91 6.79 -9.23
C GLU A 27 -2.56 6.10 -9.37
N GLU A 28 -2.27 5.54 -10.54
CA GLU A 28 -1.03 4.83 -10.81
C GLU A 28 0.21 5.73 -10.75
N SER A 29 0.04 7.03 -10.90
CA SER A 29 1.15 7.99 -10.81
C SER A 29 1.80 8.00 -9.43
N PHE A 30 1.06 7.57 -8.40
CA PHE A 30 1.53 7.54 -7.02
C PHE A 30 2.13 6.18 -6.63
N TYR A 31 2.03 5.17 -7.48
CA TYR A 31 2.50 3.81 -7.15
C TYR A 31 4.00 3.73 -6.85
N PRO A 32 4.90 4.40 -7.60
CA PRO A 32 6.32 4.32 -7.27
C PRO A 32 6.63 4.85 -5.87
N ALA A 33 5.99 5.94 -5.45
CA ALA A 33 6.18 6.49 -4.11
C ALA A 33 5.72 5.52 -3.03
N LEU A 34 4.57 4.88 -3.24
CA LEU A 34 4.02 3.91 -2.29
C LEU A 34 4.91 2.68 -2.17
N ALA A 35 5.37 2.14 -3.31
CA ALA A 35 6.28 0.99 -3.31
C ALA A 35 7.58 1.33 -2.58
N GLN A 36 8.12 2.52 -2.79
CA GLN A 36 9.34 2.95 -2.11
C GLN A 36 9.13 3.07 -0.60
N LEU A 37 7.97 3.59 -0.18
CA LEU A 37 7.64 3.69 1.24
C LEU A 37 7.69 2.31 1.91
N PHE A 38 7.03 1.32 1.33
CA PHE A 38 7.00 -0.02 1.90
C PHE A 38 8.37 -0.67 1.91
N THR A 39 9.17 -0.46 0.86
CA THR A 39 10.55 -0.96 0.80
C THR A 39 11.39 -0.33 1.91
N ASP A 40 11.32 0.98 2.07
CA ASP A 40 12.10 1.69 3.09
C ASP A 40 11.67 1.30 4.49
N CYS A 41 10.38 1.15 4.73
CA CYS A 41 9.88 0.70 6.03
C CYS A 41 10.35 -0.72 6.35
N ALA A 42 10.35 -1.63 5.38
CA ALA A 42 10.84 -2.99 5.57
C ALA A 42 12.32 -2.97 5.95
N GLN A 43 13.13 -2.16 5.27
CA GLN A 43 14.56 -2.03 5.57
C GLN A 43 14.79 -1.48 6.98
N ASP A 44 13.98 -0.53 7.43
CA ASP A 44 14.08 0.01 8.80
C ASP A 44 13.83 -1.07 9.85
N TYR A 45 13.06 -2.10 9.52
CA TYR A 45 12.82 -3.25 10.39
C TYR A 45 13.79 -4.40 10.11
N GLY A 46 14.85 -4.16 9.35
CA GLY A 46 15.86 -5.17 9.06
C GLY A 46 15.45 -6.18 7.99
N ARG A 47 14.38 -5.92 7.25
CA ARG A 47 13.88 -6.83 6.21
C ARG A 47 14.34 -6.33 4.85
N THR A 48 15.40 -6.95 4.32
CA THR A 48 15.93 -6.62 2.98
C THR A 48 15.43 -7.58 1.90
N ASP A 49 14.65 -8.57 2.28
CA ASP A 49 14.13 -9.61 1.40
C ASP A 49 12.71 -9.31 0.89
N VAL A 50 12.20 -8.10 1.14
CA VAL A 50 10.82 -7.74 0.76
C VAL A 50 10.83 -7.08 -0.61
N CYS A 51 10.03 -7.63 -1.52
CA CYS A 51 9.82 -7.11 -2.87
C CYS A 51 8.38 -6.59 -3.00
N ILE A 52 8.23 -5.44 -3.63
CA ILE A 52 6.91 -4.85 -3.90
C ILE A 52 6.71 -4.85 -5.42
N THR A 53 5.71 -5.57 -5.89
CA THR A 53 5.37 -5.60 -7.32
C THR A 53 4.09 -4.83 -7.56
N ALA A 54 4.18 -3.75 -8.33
CA ALA A 54 2.99 -2.99 -8.74
C ALA A 54 2.29 -3.74 -9.88
N GLN A 55 0.96 -3.76 -9.83
CA GLN A 55 0.11 -4.39 -10.84
C GLN A 55 0.57 -5.81 -11.18
N PRO A 56 0.61 -6.71 -10.17
CA PRO A 56 1.08 -8.07 -10.40
C PRO A 56 0.12 -8.83 -11.32
N LYS A 57 0.57 -9.99 -11.81
CA LYS A 57 -0.29 -10.85 -12.63
C LYS A 57 -1.57 -11.19 -11.88
N LYS A 58 -2.67 -11.25 -12.64
CA LYS A 58 -3.98 -11.58 -12.11
C LYS A 58 -3.95 -12.90 -11.33
N THR A 59 -4.62 -12.92 -10.19
CA THR A 59 -4.83 -14.13 -9.38
C THR A 59 -6.27 -14.59 -9.50
N GLU A 60 -6.58 -15.77 -8.97
CA GLU A 60 -7.95 -16.28 -8.93
C GLU A 60 -8.86 -15.39 -8.08
N GLY A 61 -8.31 -14.74 -7.07
CA GLY A 61 -9.07 -13.83 -6.21
C GLY A 61 -9.29 -12.44 -6.77
N GLY A 62 -8.60 -12.08 -7.85
CA GLY A 62 -8.69 -10.76 -8.48
C GLY A 62 -7.34 -10.13 -8.74
N ASN A 63 -7.35 -8.80 -8.94
CA ASN A 63 -6.18 -8.02 -9.29
C ASN A 63 -5.91 -6.94 -8.24
N PRO A 64 -5.28 -7.27 -7.09
CA PRO A 64 -4.84 -6.23 -6.16
C PRO A 64 -3.75 -5.37 -6.82
N ASP A 65 -3.64 -4.12 -6.38
CA ASP A 65 -2.72 -3.17 -7.00
C ASP A 65 -1.25 -3.50 -6.75
N PHE A 66 -0.94 -4.14 -5.61
CA PHE A 66 0.43 -4.51 -5.28
C PHE A 66 0.48 -5.87 -4.63
N ARG A 67 1.56 -6.60 -4.89
CA ARG A 67 1.93 -7.81 -4.17
C ARG A 67 3.18 -7.52 -3.35
N VAL A 68 3.17 -7.96 -2.10
CA VAL A 68 4.32 -7.89 -1.19
C VAL A 68 4.81 -9.32 -0.98
N TRP A 69 6.05 -9.62 -1.35
CA TRP A 69 6.55 -10.98 -1.33
C TRP A 69 8.07 -11.01 -1.18
N ASP A 70 8.66 -12.20 -1.13
CA ASP A 70 10.11 -12.36 -0.94
C ASP A 70 10.90 -12.37 -2.25
N GLY A 71 10.24 -12.13 -3.37
CA GLY A 71 10.88 -12.17 -4.69
C GLY A 71 11.08 -13.58 -5.25
N LYS A 72 10.65 -14.60 -4.52
CA LYS A 72 10.82 -16.01 -4.92
C LYS A 72 9.47 -16.72 -4.96
N GLN A 73 8.97 -17.17 -3.82
CA GLN A 73 7.73 -17.93 -3.75
C GLN A 73 6.79 -17.50 -2.63
N HIS A 74 7.33 -16.91 -1.57
CA HIS A 74 6.56 -16.61 -0.37
C HIS A 74 5.88 -15.24 -0.48
N ILE A 75 4.56 -15.24 -0.48
CA ILE A 75 3.76 -14.01 -0.51
C ILE A 75 3.49 -13.57 0.93
N ILE A 76 3.83 -12.33 1.24
CA ILE A 76 3.62 -11.74 2.56
C ILE A 76 2.24 -11.11 2.65
N GLY A 77 1.82 -10.40 1.59
CA GLY A 77 0.53 -9.75 1.58
C GLY A 77 0.26 -9.02 0.29
N TYR A 78 -0.82 -8.25 0.29
CA TYR A 78 -1.26 -7.47 -0.87
C TYR A 78 -1.69 -6.07 -0.44
N ILE A 79 -1.65 -5.13 -1.38
CA ILE A 79 -2.09 -3.75 -1.15
C ILE A 79 -3.11 -3.39 -2.23
N GLU A 80 -4.25 -2.85 -1.79
CA GLU A 80 -5.24 -2.26 -2.68
C GLU A 80 -5.26 -0.76 -2.44
N ALA A 81 -4.98 0.02 -3.48
CA ALA A 81 -4.89 1.46 -3.40
C ALA A 81 -6.12 2.11 -4.02
N LYS A 82 -6.57 3.18 -3.40
CA LYS A 82 -7.62 4.06 -3.93
C LYS A 82 -7.00 5.44 -4.14
N ARG A 83 -7.65 6.27 -4.95
CA ARG A 83 -7.11 7.59 -5.29
C ARG A 83 -6.75 8.40 -4.03
N PRO A 84 -5.72 9.24 -4.08
CA PRO A 84 -5.46 10.16 -2.98
C PRO A 84 -6.67 11.04 -2.71
N GLY A 85 -6.98 11.24 -1.43
CA GLY A 85 -8.13 12.04 -1.04
C GLY A 85 -9.45 11.29 -0.92
N GLU A 86 -9.47 9.97 -1.22
CA GLU A 86 -10.66 9.18 -0.98
C GLU A 86 -10.93 9.12 0.52
N GLU A 87 -12.07 9.68 0.95
CA GLU A 87 -12.36 9.83 2.38
C GLU A 87 -13.11 8.64 2.98
N ASN A 88 -13.70 7.78 2.15
CA ASN A 88 -14.61 6.75 2.62
C ASN A 88 -13.98 5.35 2.61
N LEU A 89 -12.73 5.21 3.09
CA LEU A 89 -12.08 3.89 3.13
C LEU A 89 -12.87 2.88 3.96
N GLN A 90 -13.55 3.33 5.02
CA GLN A 90 -14.38 2.44 5.81
C GLN A 90 -15.49 1.81 4.96
N VAL A 91 -16.18 2.61 4.14
CA VAL A 91 -17.23 2.12 3.25
C VAL A 91 -16.66 1.20 2.18
N ILE A 92 -15.51 1.60 1.59
CA ILE A 92 -14.83 0.78 0.58
C ILE A 92 -14.41 -0.56 1.18
N SER A 93 -13.93 -0.57 2.43
CA SER A 93 -13.50 -1.81 3.09
C SER A 93 -14.65 -2.81 3.26
N GLU A 94 -15.89 -2.33 3.26
CA GLU A 94 -17.08 -3.15 3.39
C GLU A 94 -17.67 -3.57 2.04
N SER A 95 -17.06 -3.15 0.92
CA SER A 95 -17.51 -3.51 -0.41
C SER A 95 -17.33 -5.02 -0.67
N GLU A 96 -18.10 -5.54 -1.61
CA GLU A 96 -18.00 -6.94 -2.04
C GLU A 96 -16.58 -7.31 -2.49
N GLN A 97 -15.95 -6.41 -3.26
CA GLN A 97 -14.58 -6.62 -3.73
C GLN A 97 -13.60 -6.76 -2.56
N LEU A 98 -13.66 -5.85 -1.60
CA LEU A 98 -12.73 -5.87 -0.47
C LEU A 98 -13.01 -7.02 0.49
N LYS A 99 -14.27 -7.40 0.67
CA LYS A 99 -14.60 -8.60 1.45
C LYS A 99 -14.02 -9.84 0.81
N ARG A 100 -14.15 -9.97 -0.52
CA ARG A 100 -13.57 -11.07 -1.29
C ARG A 100 -12.05 -11.07 -1.18
N TYR A 101 -11.41 -9.92 -1.30
CA TYR A 101 -9.95 -9.80 -1.19
C TYR A 101 -9.48 -10.22 0.20
N ARG A 102 -10.16 -9.75 1.27
CA ARG A 102 -9.77 -10.12 2.64
C ARG A 102 -9.90 -11.62 2.91
N SER A 103 -10.88 -12.27 2.30
CA SER A 103 -11.05 -13.73 2.48
C SER A 103 -10.05 -14.55 1.67
N THR A 104 -9.44 -13.95 0.64
CA THR A 104 -8.57 -14.65 -0.30
C THR A 104 -7.10 -14.35 -0.07
N PHE A 105 -6.76 -13.09 0.23
CA PHE A 105 -5.38 -12.63 0.30
C PHE A 105 -4.92 -12.45 1.75
N PRO A 106 -3.69 -12.92 2.08
CA PRO A 106 -3.15 -12.65 3.41
C PRO A 106 -2.76 -11.18 3.53
N ASN A 107 -2.92 -10.63 4.74
CA ASN A 107 -2.39 -9.32 5.11
C ASN A 107 -2.70 -8.22 4.07
N LEU A 108 -3.97 -8.10 3.72
CA LEU A 108 -4.40 -7.08 2.76
C LEU A 108 -4.40 -5.71 3.43
N ILE A 109 -3.70 -4.75 2.80
CA ILE A 109 -3.73 -3.35 3.20
C ILE A 109 -4.58 -2.57 2.20
N LEU A 110 -5.52 -1.80 2.70
CA LEU A 110 -6.30 -0.83 1.92
C LEU A 110 -5.75 0.57 2.22
N THR A 111 -5.46 1.35 1.18
CA THR A 111 -4.89 2.68 1.35
C THR A 111 -5.44 3.68 0.34
N ASN A 112 -5.50 4.95 0.75
CA ASN A 112 -5.70 6.10 -0.14
C ASN A 112 -4.44 6.95 -0.22
N PHE A 113 -3.28 6.35 0.06
CA PHE A 113 -1.94 6.94 0.06
C PHE A 113 -1.59 7.74 1.32
N THR A 114 -2.54 8.16 2.13
CA THR A 114 -2.29 8.85 3.40
C THR A 114 -2.88 8.12 4.59
N GLU A 115 -3.81 7.25 4.34
CA GLU A 115 -4.47 6.43 5.34
C GLU A 115 -4.27 4.96 4.97
N PHE A 116 -3.97 4.11 5.96
CA PHE A 116 -3.67 2.70 5.75
C PHE A 116 -4.51 1.85 6.71
N ARG A 117 -5.15 0.82 6.17
CA ARG A 117 -5.96 -0.12 6.96
C ARG A 117 -5.51 -1.54 6.73
N LEU A 118 -5.19 -2.23 7.81
CA LEU A 118 -4.89 -3.67 7.80
C LEU A 118 -5.81 -4.32 8.82
N GLY A 119 -6.87 -4.99 8.35
CA GLY A 119 -7.90 -5.51 9.23
C GLY A 119 -8.57 -4.38 10.02
N SER A 120 -8.51 -4.47 11.36
CA SER A 120 -9.01 -3.42 12.25
C SER A 120 -7.97 -2.33 12.54
N ILE A 121 -6.72 -2.53 12.11
CA ILE A 121 -5.65 -1.55 12.32
C ILE A 121 -5.79 -0.42 11.32
N HIS A 122 -5.74 0.81 11.82
CA HIS A 122 -5.93 2.02 11.01
C HIS A 122 -4.85 3.03 11.36
N VAL A 123 -4.11 3.50 10.37
CA VAL A 123 -3.01 4.45 10.52
C VAL A 123 -3.16 5.57 9.51
N THR A 124 -2.92 6.80 9.96
CA THR A 124 -2.87 7.97 9.07
C THR A 124 -1.46 8.58 9.10
N CYS A 125 -1.09 9.24 8.00
CA CYS A 125 0.26 9.77 7.81
C CYS A 125 0.43 11.23 8.24
N TRP A 126 -0.55 11.82 8.87
CA TRP A 126 -0.45 13.21 9.35
C TRP A 126 -1.00 13.38 10.76
#